data_11aaee1ac42c3d56b549c3648e35892b
#
_entry.id   11aaee1ac42c3d56b549c3648e35892b
#
_cell.length_a   1.000
_cell.length_b   1.000
_cell.length_c   1.000
_cell.angle_alpha   90.00
_cell.angle_beta   90.00
_cell.angle_gamma   90.00
#
_symmetry.space_group_name_H-M   'P 1'
#
loop_
_entity.id
_entity.type
_entity.pdbx_description
1 polymer ?
#
loop_
_entity_poly.entity_id
_entity_poly.type
_entity_poly.pdbx_seq_one_letter_code
_entity_poly.pdbx_strand_id
1 'polypeptide(L)'
;MSVKGWLNEKIVDPMIQILRKGAQPKQLAFSAALGLTIGVFPICGVTVVMCGMAIAVLGSLAHSPTVMLANFIATPIELSLMVPFLRFGELLTGGEPFELTSDALNKVLTGQASTELLFSIARALLGWLVAAPIVLGTLYFIFLPMFKFLVPKFSGAPGKREHDS
;
A
#
# COMPACT_ATOMS: atom_id res chain seq x y z
N MET A 1 12.95 -22.34 -8.13
CA MET A 1 13.03 -20.88 -8.02
C MET A 1 13.35 -20.51 -6.58
N SER A 2 14.44 -19.81 -6.36
CA SER A 2 14.74 -19.32 -5.01
C SER A 2 13.88 -18.08 -4.72
N VAL A 3 13.47 -17.91 -3.46
CA VAL A 3 12.72 -16.73 -3.01
C VAL A 3 13.46 -15.43 -3.37
N LYS A 4 14.79 -15.43 -3.28
CA LYS A 4 15.66 -14.31 -3.68
C LYS A 4 15.51 -13.97 -5.17
N GLY A 5 15.48 -14.96 -6.05
CA GLY A 5 15.30 -14.74 -7.49
C GLY A 5 13.94 -14.14 -7.81
N TRP A 6 12.89 -14.66 -7.18
CA TRP A 6 11.54 -14.15 -7.33
C TRP A 6 11.40 -12.70 -6.82
N LEU A 7 11.97 -12.40 -5.65
CA LEU A 7 11.97 -11.05 -5.08
C LEU A 7 12.72 -10.07 -5.98
N ASN A 8 13.86 -10.46 -6.51
CA ASN A 8 14.61 -9.60 -7.43
C ASN A 8 13.80 -9.29 -8.69
N GLU A 9 13.23 -10.30 -9.32
CA GLU A 9 12.47 -10.13 -10.56
C GLU A 9 11.19 -9.32 -10.37
N LYS A 10 10.46 -9.53 -9.26
CA LYS A 10 9.13 -8.95 -9.06
C LYS A 10 9.13 -7.62 -8.31
N ILE A 11 10.16 -7.34 -7.55
CA ILE A 11 10.23 -6.15 -6.68
C ILE A 11 11.46 -5.31 -6.99
N VAL A 12 12.64 -5.89 -6.94
CA VAL A 12 13.90 -5.13 -7.04
C VAL A 12 14.10 -4.58 -8.45
N ASP A 13 13.93 -5.38 -9.48
CA ASP A 13 14.11 -4.95 -10.86
C ASP A 13 13.12 -3.87 -11.29
N PRO A 14 11.81 -4.00 -11.02
CA PRO A 14 10.86 -2.91 -11.29
C PRO A 14 11.19 -1.64 -10.51
N MET A 15 11.60 -1.75 -9.26
CA MET A 15 11.97 -0.60 -8.44
C MET A 15 13.20 0.12 -9.01
N ILE A 16 14.23 -0.62 -9.43
CA ILE A 16 15.42 -0.05 -10.07
C ILE A 16 15.06 0.64 -11.37
N GLN A 17 14.20 0.04 -12.20
CA GLN A 17 13.72 0.67 -13.43
C GLN A 17 12.99 1.98 -13.17
N ILE A 18 12.14 2.04 -12.15
CA ILE A 18 11.45 3.27 -11.73
C ILE A 18 12.46 4.35 -11.33
N LEU A 19 13.45 3.99 -10.53
CA LEU A 19 14.50 4.91 -10.08
C LEU A 19 15.36 5.41 -11.23
N ARG A 20 15.66 4.57 -12.21
CA ARG A 20 16.46 4.92 -13.40
C ARG A 20 15.75 5.92 -14.32
N LYS A 21 14.43 5.93 -14.35
CA LYS A 21 13.64 6.88 -15.15
C LYS A 21 13.69 8.32 -14.64
N GLY A 22 14.24 8.55 -13.45
CA GLY A 22 14.47 9.89 -12.92
C GLY A 22 13.20 10.64 -12.52
N ALA A 23 12.14 9.93 -12.12
CA ALA A 23 10.94 10.55 -11.59
C ALA A 23 11.24 11.37 -10.34
N GLN A 24 10.43 12.39 -10.07
CA GLN A 24 10.66 13.27 -8.92
C GLN A 24 10.54 12.50 -7.60
N PRO A 25 11.48 12.70 -6.64
CA PRO A 25 11.42 12.02 -5.35
C PRO A 25 10.12 12.24 -4.58
N LYS A 26 9.54 13.43 -4.65
CA LYS A 26 8.23 13.74 -4.02
C LYS A 26 7.10 12.91 -4.62
N GLN A 27 7.05 12.80 -5.93
CA GLN A 27 6.06 11.99 -6.64
C GLN A 27 6.19 10.52 -6.28
N LEU A 28 7.41 9.99 -6.25
CA LEU A 28 7.67 8.60 -5.88
C LEU A 28 7.32 8.30 -4.43
N ALA A 29 7.69 9.20 -3.50
CA ALA A 29 7.36 9.07 -2.09
C ALA A 29 5.85 9.06 -1.85
N PHE A 30 5.13 9.99 -2.47
CA PHE A 30 3.67 10.03 -2.40
C PHE A 30 3.03 8.79 -2.99
N SER A 31 3.47 8.36 -4.16
CA SER A 31 2.93 7.19 -4.86
C SER A 31 3.18 5.89 -4.10
N ALA A 32 4.37 5.71 -3.52
CA ALA A 32 4.68 4.56 -2.69
C ALA A 32 3.84 4.55 -1.40
N ALA A 33 3.73 5.69 -0.74
CA ALA A 33 2.89 5.83 0.46
C ALA A 33 1.41 5.56 0.14
N LEU A 34 0.90 6.09 -0.97
CA LEU A 34 -0.47 5.88 -1.43
C LEU A 34 -0.74 4.41 -1.75
N GLY A 35 0.14 3.77 -2.52
CA GLY A 35 0.02 2.37 -2.89
C GLY A 35 0.03 1.43 -1.69
N LEU A 36 0.89 1.68 -0.71
CA LEU A 36 0.93 0.91 0.55
C LEU A 36 -0.33 1.17 1.39
N THR A 37 -0.76 2.42 1.52
CA THR A 37 -1.95 2.77 2.31
C THR A 37 -3.21 2.12 1.75
N ILE A 38 -3.40 2.17 0.43
CA ILE A 38 -4.50 1.49 -0.25
C ILE A 38 -4.31 -0.02 -0.18
N GLY A 39 -3.07 -0.49 -0.33
CA GLY A 39 -2.74 -1.91 -0.33
C GLY A 39 -3.00 -2.64 0.98
N VAL A 40 -3.13 -1.92 2.10
CA VAL A 40 -3.54 -2.49 3.38
C VAL A 40 -5.04 -2.33 3.68
N PHE A 41 -5.83 -1.97 2.69
CA PHE A 41 -7.29 -1.90 2.80
C PHE A 41 -7.86 -3.28 3.13
N PRO A 42 -8.77 -3.41 4.12
CA PRO A 42 -9.14 -4.71 4.69
C PRO A 42 -10.10 -5.56 3.82
N ILE A 43 -10.06 -5.40 2.52
CA ILE A 43 -10.82 -6.23 1.56
C ILE A 43 -9.90 -6.60 0.39
N CYS A 44 -9.50 -7.86 0.34
CA CYS A 44 -8.65 -8.38 -0.72
C CYS A 44 -9.27 -8.22 -2.11
N GLY A 45 -8.45 -7.84 -3.08
CA GLY A 45 -8.84 -7.68 -4.48
C GLY A 45 -9.46 -6.33 -4.84
N VAL A 46 -10.01 -5.60 -3.90
CA VAL A 46 -10.53 -4.23 -4.11
C VAL A 46 -9.40 -3.21 -4.22
N THR A 47 -8.28 -3.50 -3.59
CA THR A 47 -7.11 -2.60 -3.54
C THR A 47 -6.58 -2.21 -4.91
N VAL A 48 -6.55 -3.14 -5.86
CA VAL A 48 -6.11 -2.88 -7.25
C VAL A 48 -7.05 -1.89 -7.95
N VAL A 49 -8.36 -2.06 -7.78
CA VAL A 49 -9.37 -1.14 -8.33
C VAL A 49 -9.24 0.24 -7.70
N MET A 50 -9.06 0.30 -6.38
CA MET A 50 -8.86 1.56 -5.65
C MET A 50 -7.58 2.28 -6.10
N CYS A 51 -6.49 1.55 -6.33
CA CYS A 51 -5.26 2.11 -6.90
C CYS A 51 -5.50 2.67 -8.30
N GLY A 52 -6.21 1.93 -9.15
CA GLY A 52 -6.58 2.40 -10.49
C GLY A 52 -7.41 3.68 -10.47
N MET A 53 -8.40 3.76 -9.58
CA MET A 53 -9.20 4.97 -9.40
C MET A 53 -8.37 6.14 -8.86
N ALA A 54 -7.52 5.89 -7.88
CA ALA A 54 -6.63 6.92 -7.33
C ALA A 54 -5.68 7.47 -8.40
N ILE A 55 -5.09 6.61 -9.22
CA ILE A 55 -4.24 7.00 -10.35
C ILE A 55 -5.03 7.85 -11.35
N ALA A 56 -6.25 7.45 -11.68
CA ALA A 56 -7.10 8.18 -12.63
C ALA A 56 -7.46 9.58 -12.11
N VAL A 57 -7.76 9.71 -10.81
CA VAL A 57 -8.12 10.99 -10.18
C VAL A 57 -6.90 11.90 -10.02
N LEU A 58 -5.79 11.34 -9.56
CA LEU A 58 -4.57 12.12 -9.25
C LEU A 58 -3.75 12.45 -10.50
N GLY A 59 -3.90 11.70 -11.57
CA GLY A 59 -3.21 11.95 -12.84
C GLY A 59 -1.69 12.05 -12.67
N SER A 60 -1.12 13.21 -13.03
CA SER A 60 0.33 13.45 -12.97
C SER A 60 0.92 13.53 -11.56
N LEU A 61 0.10 13.65 -10.52
CA LEU A 61 0.57 13.66 -9.13
C LEU A 61 1.00 12.27 -8.65
N ALA A 62 0.46 11.22 -9.25
CA ALA A 62 0.79 9.84 -8.93
C ALA A 62 1.61 9.19 -10.04
N HIS A 63 2.69 8.52 -9.65
CA HIS A 63 3.47 7.68 -10.56
C HIS A 63 2.88 6.27 -10.56
N SER A 64 2.12 5.94 -11.60
CA SER A 64 1.32 4.70 -11.68
C SER A 64 2.10 3.42 -11.39
N PRO A 65 3.29 3.19 -11.99
CA PRO A 65 4.06 1.98 -11.69
C PRO A 65 4.46 1.86 -10.22
N THR A 66 4.77 2.99 -9.56
CA THR A 66 5.13 3.00 -8.14
C THR A 66 3.94 2.69 -7.25
N VAL A 67 2.76 3.24 -7.54
CA VAL A 67 1.52 2.92 -6.81
C VAL A 67 1.21 1.43 -6.89
N MET A 68 1.25 0.87 -8.09
CA MET A 68 0.94 -0.55 -8.31
C MET A 68 1.97 -1.48 -7.67
N LEU A 69 3.26 -1.13 -7.75
CA LEU A 69 4.32 -1.91 -7.10
C LEU A 69 4.19 -1.89 -5.59
N ALA A 70 3.92 -0.72 -5.01
CA ALA A 70 3.69 -0.58 -3.57
C ALA A 70 2.46 -1.37 -3.11
N ASN A 71 1.37 -1.33 -3.87
CA ASN A 71 0.19 -2.15 -3.61
C ASN A 71 0.53 -3.66 -3.64
N PHE A 72 1.30 -4.09 -4.62
CA PHE A 72 1.74 -5.49 -4.71
C PHE A 72 2.58 -5.92 -3.49
N ILE A 73 3.49 -5.06 -3.04
CA ILE A 73 4.30 -5.29 -1.84
C ILE A 73 3.42 -5.35 -0.57
N ALA A 74 2.36 -4.55 -0.53
CA ALA A 74 1.43 -4.51 0.61
C ALA A 74 0.54 -5.75 0.71
N THR A 75 0.31 -6.48 -0.38
CA THR A 75 -0.62 -7.62 -0.41
C THR A 75 -0.39 -8.66 0.70
N PRO A 76 0.84 -9.15 0.97
CA PRO A 76 1.06 -10.07 2.07
C PRO A 76 0.86 -9.43 3.45
N ILE A 77 1.02 -8.11 3.55
CA ILE A 77 0.83 -7.36 4.79
C ILE A 77 -0.67 -7.12 5.06
N GLU A 78 -1.46 -6.97 4.01
CA GLU A 78 -2.91 -6.75 4.06
C GLU A 78 -3.62 -7.77 4.96
N LEU A 79 -3.35 -9.04 4.75
CA LEU A 79 -3.93 -10.12 5.54
C LEU A 79 -3.56 -10.04 7.02
N SER A 80 -2.31 -9.64 7.31
CA SER A 80 -1.82 -9.49 8.69
C SER A 80 -2.44 -8.30 9.40
N LEU A 81 -2.79 -7.24 8.67
CA LEU A 81 -3.35 -6.01 9.23
C LEU A 81 -4.88 -6.01 9.30
N MET A 82 -5.55 -7.00 8.72
CA MET A 82 -7.02 -7.11 8.78
C MET A 82 -7.52 -7.16 10.23
N VAL A 83 -6.91 -7.99 11.07
CA VAL A 83 -7.28 -8.12 12.49
C VAL A 83 -7.01 -6.83 13.27
N PRO A 84 -5.83 -6.21 13.20
CA PRO A 84 -5.59 -4.91 13.84
C PRO A 84 -6.59 -3.82 13.44
N PHE A 85 -6.96 -3.71 12.17
CA PHE A 85 -7.96 -2.74 11.74
C PHE A 85 -9.35 -3.03 12.28
N LEU A 86 -9.73 -4.31 12.35
CA LEU A 86 -10.98 -4.72 12.98
C LEU A 86 -11.00 -4.31 14.46
N ARG A 87 -9.94 -4.64 15.20
CA ARG A 87 -9.83 -4.29 16.64
C ARG A 87 -9.81 -2.78 16.86
N PHE A 88 -9.16 -2.04 16.00
CA PHE A 88 -9.15 -0.58 16.03
C PHE A 88 -10.54 0.00 15.79
N GLY A 89 -11.26 -0.52 14.79
CA GLY A 89 -12.64 -0.12 14.50
C GLY A 89 -13.61 -0.46 15.65
N GLU A 90 -13.44 -1.62 16.29
CA GLU A 90 -14.20 -2.00 17.49
C GLU A 90 -13.94 -1.04 18.64
N LEU A 91 -12.69 -0.66 18.85
CA LEU A 91 -12.32 0.32 19.88
C LEU A 91 -12.97 1.70 19.62
N LEU A 92 -12.98 2.16 18.35
CA LEU A 92 -13.58 3.44 17.97
C LEU A 92 -15.10 3.46 18.13
N THR A 93 -15.76 2.33 17.88
CA THR A 93 -17.23 2.21 17.96
C THR A 93 -17.72 1.79 19.34
N GLY A 94 -16.83 1.37 20.24
CA GLY A 94 -17.19 0.86 21.57
C GLY A 94 -18.00 -0.45 21.51
N GLY A 95 -17.94 -1.19 20.39
CA GLY A 95 -18.67 -2.43 20.21
C GLY A 95 -17.98 -3.63 20.84
N GLU A 96 -18.75 -4.70 21.06
CA GLU A 96 -18.18 -5.98 21.53
C GLU A 96 -17.23 -6.56 20.49
N PRO A 97 -16.10 -7.18 20.92
CA PRO A 97 -15.16 -7.80 20.01
C PRO A 97 -15.82 -8.95 19.22
N PHE A 98 -15.59 -8.95 17.90
CA PHE A 98 -16.00 -10.08 17.07
C PHE A 98 -15.15 -11.31 17.39
N GLU A 99 -15.80 -12.43 17.69
CA GLU A 99 -15.08 -13.70 17.92
C GLU A 99 -14.56 -14.25 16.59
N LEU A 100 -13.25 -14.24 16.42
CA LEU A 100 -12.56 -14.86 15.28
C LEU A 100 -12.44 -16.37 15.50
N THR A 101 -13.57 -17.08 15.46
CA THR A 101 -13.63 -18.53 15.62
C THR A 101 -13.63 -19.23 14.26
N SER A 102 -13.28 -20.53 14.27
CA SER A 102 -13.35 -21.38 13.08
C SER A 102 -14.78 -21.43 12.51
N ASP A 103 -15.79 -21.36 13.35
CA ASP A 103 -17.21 -21.35 12.94
C ASP A 103 -17.58 -20.05 12.21
N ALA A 104 -17.08 -18.91 12.66
CA ALA A 104 -17.28 -17.65 11.97
C ALA A 104 -16.62 -17.66 10.59
N LEU A 105 -15.42 -18.23 10.47
CA LEU A 105 -14.71 -18.38 9.21
C LEU A 105 -15.48 -19.31 8.25
N ASN A 106 -16.02 -20.44 8.74
CA ASN A 106 -16.83 -21.35 7.95
C ASN A 106 -18.14 -20.71 7.45
N LYS A 107 -18.79 -19.88 8.26
CA LYS A 107 -19.97 -19.11 7.85
C LYS A 107 -19.65 -18.14 6.71
N VAL A 108 -18.46 -17.51 6.73
CA VAL A 108 -17.98 -16.65 5.64
C VAL A 108 -17.77 -17.47 4.37
N LEU A 109 -17.08 -18.60 4.48
CA LEU A 109 -16.76 -19.47 3.33
C LEU A 109 -17.98 -20.11 2.71
N THR A 110 -19.03 -20.37 3.49
CA THR A 110 -20.30 -20.97 3.02
C THR A 110 -21.33 -19.94 2.54
N GLY A 111 -20.98 -18.66 2.52
CA GLY A 111 -21.86 -17.57 2.07
C GLY A 111 -22.97 -17.21 3.05
N GLN A 112 -22.93 -17.72 4.28
CA GLN A 112 -23.83 -17.33 5.36
C GLN A 112 -23.30 -16.07 6.06
N ALA A 113 -23.34 -14.94 5.36
CA ALA A 113 -22.99 -13.67 5.94
C ALA A 113 -24.04 -13.31 7.00
N SER A 114 -23.65 -13.41 8.27
CA SER A 114 -24.46 -12.90 9.37
C SER A 114 -24.39 -11.37 9.43
N THR A 115 -25.40 -10.74 10.01
CA THR A 115 -25.39 -9.29 10.29
C THR A 115 -24.15 -8.89 11.10
N GLU A 116 -23.72 -9.72 12.03
CA GLU A 116 -22.51 -9.52 12.85
C GLU A 116 -21.24 -9.43 12.00
N LEU A 117 -21.13 -10.25 10.95
CA LEU A 117 -19.99 -10.18 10.02
C LEU A 117 -19.98 -8.86 9.26
N LEU A 118 -21.14 -8.40 8.77
CA LEU A 118 -21.25 -7.11 8.08
C LEU A 118 -20.84 -5.95 8.98
N PHE A 119 -21.25 -5.95 10.24
CA PHE A 119 -20.81 -4.95 11.22
C PHE A 119 -19.30 -5.03 11.48
N SER A 120 -18.73 -6.22 11.51
CA SER A 120 -17.28 -6.41 11.70
C SER A 120 -16.49 -5.87 10.51
N ILE A 121 -16.95 -6.12 9.30
CA ILE A 121 -16.36 -5.53 8.08
C ILE A 121 -16.46 -4.02 8.11
N ALA A 122 -17.63 -3.46 8.45
CA ALA A 122 -17.83 -2.02 8.56
C ALA A 122 -16.88 -1.39 9.60
N ARG A 123 -16.65 -2.04 10.73
CA ARG A 123 -15.69 -1.60 11.75
C ARG A 123 -14.25 -1.64 11.26
N ALA A 124 -13.87 -2.69 10.53
CA ALA A 124 -12.54 -2.77 9.93
C ALA A 124 -12.31 -1.67 8.90
N LEU A 125 -13.33 -1.37 8.07
CA LEU A 125 -13.30 -0.26 7.11
C LEU A 125 -13.19 1.09 7.81
N LEU A 126 -13.93 1.29 8.90
CA LEU A 126 -13.85 2.51 9.70
C LEU A 126 -12.47 2.67 10.34
N GLY A 127 -11.92 1.60 10.89
CA GLY A 127 -10.57 1.60 11.45
C GLY A 127 -9.53 1.99 10.40
N TRP A 128 -9.61 1.40 9.20
CA TRP A 128 -8.74 1.76 8.08
C TRP A 128 -8.94 3.22 7.65
N LEU A 129 -10.19 3.67 7.52
CA LEU A 129 -10.51 5.04 7.08
C LEU A 129 -9.92 6.10 8.01
N VAL A 130 -9.96 5.86 9.32
CA VAL A 130 -9.35 6.75 10.32
C VAL A 130 -7.82 6.67 10.30
N ALA A 131 -7.27 5.47 10.14
CA ALA A 131 -5.83 5.25 10.10
C ALA A 131 -5.18 5.68 8.78
N ALA A 132 -5.89 5.61 7.65
CA ALA A 132 -5.33 5.83 6.33
C ALA A 132 -4.64 7.21 6.15
N PRO A 133 -5.22 8.35 6.54
CA PRO A 133 -4.55 9.64 6.44
C PRO A 133 -3.27 9.71 7.25
N ILE A 134 -3.26 9.10 8.44
CA ILE A 134 -2.10 9.08 9.35
C ILE A 134 -1.00 8.19 8.76
N VAL A 135 -1.36 7.02 8.26
CA VAL A 135 -0.43 6.08 7.61
C VAL A 135 0.15 6.70 6.34
N LEU A 136 -0.69 7.31 5.50
CA LEU A 136 -0.25 7.98 4.28
C LEU A 136 0.76 9.09 4.58
N GLY A 137 0.44 9.98 5.52
CA GLY A 137 1.33 11.08 5.92
C GLY A 137 2.66 10.57 6.49
N THR A 138 2.60 9.60 7.39
CA THR A 138 3.79 9.00 8.02
C THR A 138 4.69 8.33 6.98
N LEU A 139 4.13 7.52 6.10
CA LEU A 139 4.88 6.85 5.04
C LEU A 139 5.47 7.86 4.05
N TYR A 140 4.73 8.90 3.70
CA TYR A 140 5.24 9.95 2.84
C TYR A 140 6.49 10.62 3.43
N PHE A 141 6.45 11.00 4.72
CA PHE A 141 7.59 11.61 5.39
C PHE A 141 8.78 10.67 5.55
N ILE A 142 8.53 9.36 5.68
CA ILE A 142 9.60 8.34 5.73
C ILE A 142 10.21 8.13 4.34
N PHE A 143 9.39 8.02 3.30
CA PHE A 143 9.85 7.71 1.95
C PHE A 143 10.48 8.91 1.24
N LEU A 144 10.07 10.11 1.58
CA LEU A 144 10.60 11.32 0.93
C LEU A 144 12.12 11.42 1.01
N PRO A 145 12.78 11.35 2.20
CA PRO A 145 14.23 11.37 2.28
C PRO A 145 14.87 10.15 1.63
N MET A 146 14.24 8.99 1.71
CA MET A 146 14.72 7.78 1.07
C MET A 146 14.80 7.94 -0.46
N PHE A 147 13.75 8.42 -1.10
CA PHE A 147 13.76 8.66 -2.54
C PHE A 147 14.63 9.85 -2.96
N LYS A 148 14.74 10.88 -2.15
CA LYS A 148 15.71 11.96 -2.38
C LYS A 148 17.16 11.47 -2.44
N PHE A 149 17.47 10.41 -1.69
CA PHE A 149 18.76 9.75 -1.72
C PHE A 149 18.91 8.78 -2.89
N LEU A 150 17.88 7.94 -3.13
CA LEU A 150 17.94 6.85 -4.10
C LEU A 150 17.83 7.32 -5.55
N VAL A 151 17.00 8.30 -5.85
CA VAL A 151 16.78 8.75 -7.23
C VAL A 151 18.06 9.26 -7.88
N PRO A 152 18.85 10.17 -7.26
CA PRO A 152 20.13 10.60 -7.84
C PRO A 152 21.14 9.46 -8.00
N LYS A 153 21.12 8.48 -7.08
CA LYS A 153 22.05 7.37 -7.08
C LYS A 153 21.79 6.38 -8.24
N PHE A 154 20.52 6.13 -8.56
CA PHE A 154 20.12 5.14 -9.57
C PHE A 154 19.69 5.74 -10.91
N SER A 155 19.35 7.03 -10.98
CA SER A 155 18.90 7.67 -12.21
C SER A 155 19.99 7.77 -13.29
N GLY A 156 21.25 7.52 -12.93
CA GLY A 156 22.37 7.65 -13.87
C GLY A 156 22.42 9.05 -14.47
N ALA A 157 22.09 10.08 -13.68
CA ALA A 157 22.28 11.45 -14.12
C ALA A 157 23.69 11.54 -14.71
N PRO A 158 23.85 11.82 -16.02
CA PRO A 158 25.17 12.08 -16.56
C PRO A 158 25.68 13.27 -15.74
N GLY A 159 26.74 13.02 -14.96
CA GLY A 159 27.42 14.10 -14.31
C GLY A 159 27.55 15.20 -15.33
N LYS A 160 27.16 16.43 -15.00
CA LYS A 160 27.54 17.58 -15.78
C LYS A 160 29.01 17.36 -16.12
N ARG A 161 29.29 16.93 -17.32
CA ARG A 161 30.60 17.19 -17.90
C ARG A 161 30.59 18.71 -18.04
N GLU A 162 31.16 19.36 -17.06
CA GLU A 162 31.62 20.73 -17.27
C GLU A 162 32.47 20.69 -18.53
N HIS A 163 31.95 21.26 -19.54
CA HIS A 163 32.70 21.71 -20.68
C HIS A 163 33.54 22.88 -20.21
N ASP A 164 34.68 22.55 -19.58
CA ASP A 164 35.80 23.47 -19.55
C ASP A 164 36.51 23.39 -20.90
N SER A 165 36.32 24.36 -21.71
CA SER A 165 37.23 24.75 -22.78
C SER A 165 37.25 26.24 -22.92
#